data_5d689c4d5d8a1435489a7fb2e7a557a0
#
_entry.id   5d689c4d5d8a1435489a7fb2e7a557a0
#
_cell.length_a   1.000
_cell.length_b   1.000
_cell.length_c   1.000
_cell.angle_alpha   90.00
_cell.angle_beta   90.00
_cell.angle_gamma   90.00
#
_symmetry.space_group_name_H-M   'P 1'
#
loop_
_entity.id
_entity.type
_entity.pdbx_description
1 polymer ?
#
loop_
_entity_poly.entity_id
_entity_poly.type
_entity_poly.pdbx_seq_one_letter_code
_entity_poly.pdbx_strand_id
1 'polypeptide(L)'
;MSKYKYVLMAFLVAFSFSCSPEDGNDGAPGPTGIAGTNGTNGTDGQDGQDGNANVIASDWFGPDGQTFITNGYTKYAEFNVNVPELTNDVIDGGVILVYAKFTNFVPEVWPVGNTALLPITISGGTTDHVFTFYTETTNINIRYRREGPAPTWEFSNTARFRYVLIPSTDAKNSLDYSKITYEEVVNHFDLEL
;
A
#
# COMPACT_ATOMS: atom_id res chain seq x y z
N MET A 1 -69.37 66.65 1.54
CA MET A 1 -67.92 66.66 1.75
C MET A 1 -67.23 65.45 1.03
N SER A 2 -67.62 65.05 -0.14
CA SER A 2 -67.00 63.86 -0.78
C SER A 2 -66.35 64.12 -2.17
N LYS A 3 -66.79 65.09 -2.87
CA LYS A 3 -66.28 65.30 -4.25
C LYS A 3 -64.89 65.89 -4.31
N TYR A 4 -64.47 66.68 -3.38
CA TYR A 4 -63.14 67.27 -3.31
C TYR A 4 -62.02 66.27 -2.93
N LYS A 5 -62.36 65.19 -2.23
CA LYS A 5 -61.42 64.13 -1.89
C LYS A 5 -60.96 63.33 -3.13
N TYR A 6 -61.88 63.08 -4.05
CA TYR A 6 -61.57 62.33 -5.27
C TYR A 6 -60.80 63.22 -6.27
N VAL A 7 -61.08 64.56 -6.32
CA VAL A 7 -60.29 65.48 -7.15
C VAL A 7 -58.86 65.63 -6.62
N LEU A 8 -58.71 65.70 -5.29
CA LEU A 8 -57.38 65.77 -4.69
C LEU A 8 -56.58 64.47 -4.90
N MET A 9 -57.27 63.32 -4.84
CA MET A 9 -56.64 62.01 -5.04
C MET A 9 -56.26 61.78 -6.52
N ALA A 10 -57.12 62.29 -7.47
CA ALA A 10 -56.80 62.23 -8.90
C ALA A 10 -55.58 63.11 -9.26
N PHE A 11 -55.44 64.25 -8.59
CA PHE A 11 -54.30 65.14 -8.79
C PHE A 11 -52.97 64.58 -8.22
N LEU A 12 -53.05 63.79 -7.15
CA LEU A 12 -51.88 63.15 -6.53
C LEU A 12 -51.36 62.00 -7.42
N VAL A 13 -52.25 61.26 -8.07
CA VAL A 13 -51.87 60.15 -8.99
C VAL A 13 -51.26 60.65 -10.29
N ALA A 14 -51.68 61.86 -10.76
CA ALA A 14 -51.16 62.43 -12.01
C ALA A 14 -49.70 62.89 -11.91
N PHE A 15 -49.19 63.18 -10.70
CA PHE A 15 -47.80 63.60 -10.47
C PHE A 15 -46.82 62.41 -10.33
N SER A 16 -47.34 61.15 -10.25
CA SER A 16 -46.51 59.99 -10.06
C SER A 16 -45.92 59.42 -11.35
N PHE A 17 -46.29 59.96 -12.50
CA PHE A 17 -45.85 59.42 -13.81
C PHE A 17 -44.89 60.30 -14.60
N SER A 18 -44.33 61.33 -13.95
CA SER A 18 -43.45 62.26 -14.62
C SER A 18 -42.02 62.20 -14.10
N CYS A 19 -41.40 61.08 -14.14
CA CYS A 19 -39.94 60.99 -14.13
C CYS A 19 -39.57 59.59 -14.58
N SER A 20 -39.42 59.34 -15.88
CA SER A 20 -38.56 58.32 -16.39
C SER A 20 -37.15 58.94 -16.52
N PRO A 21 -36.20 58.59 -15.66
CA PRO A 21 -34.81 58.88 -16.04
C PRO A 21 -34.49 58.05 -17.27
N GLU A 22 -34.11 58.70 -18.36
CA GLU A 22 -33.43 57.98 -19.44
C GLU A 22 -32.12 57.49 -18.85
N ASP A 23 -32.04 56.16 -18.63
CA ASP A 23 -30.79 55.56 -18.30
C ASP A 23 -29.80 55.82 -19.45
N GLY A 24 -28.71 56.50 -19.14
CA GLY A 24 -27.63 56.71 -20.11
C GLY A 24 -27.14 55.34 -20.62
N ASN A 25 -26.79 55.28 -21.89
CA ASN A 25 -26.23 54.06 -22.48
C ASN A 25 -25.08 53.54 -21.60
N ASP A 26 -25.13 52.26 -21.29
CA ASP A 26 -24.05 51.57 -20.63
C ASP A 26 -22.73 51.88 -21.31
N GLY A 27 -21.73 52.26 -20.59
CA GLY A 27 -20.38 52.45 -21.11
C GLY A 27 -19.86 51.20 -21.77
N ALA A 28 -19.10 51.33 -22.82
CA ALA A 28 -18.50 50.21 -23.52
C ALA A 28 -17.74 49.31 -22.52
N PRO A 29 -17.84 47.95 -22.64
CA PRO A 29 -17.07 47.05 -21.84
C PRO A 29 -15.58 47.39 -21.85
N GLY A 30 -14.94 47.38 -20.71
CA GLY A 30 -13.51 47.61 -20.64
C GLY A 30 -12.72 46.57 -21.46
N PRO A 31 -11.52 46.92 -21.92
CA PRO A 31 -10.70 45.98 -22.67
C PRO A 31 -10.43 44.73 -21.85
N THR A 32 -10.45 43.57 -22.52
CA THR A 32 -10.09 42.29 -21.90
C THR A 32 -8.70 42.38 -21.28
N GLY A 33 -8.58 41.99 -20.01
CA GLY A 33 -7.27 41.93 -19.35
C GLY A 33 -6.27 41.07 -20.12
N ILE A 34 -5.01 41.44 -20.05
CA ILE A 34 -3.93 40.67 -20.68
C ILE A 34 -3.94 39.26 -20.12
N ALA A 35 -3.78 38.26 -20.98
CA ALA A 35 -3.62 36.88 -20.56
C ALA A 35 -2.45 36.76 -19.57
N GLY A 36 -2.66 36.03 -18.46
CA GLY A 36 -1.59 35.73 -17.50
C GLY A 36 -0.44 34.99 -18.21
N THR A 37 0.78 35.26 -17.78
CA THR A 37 1.95 34.52 -18.26
C THR A 37 1.82 33.06 -17.88
N ASN A 38 2.15 32.17 -18.82
CA ASN A 38 2.23 30.74 -18.52
C ASN A 38 3.13 30.52 -17.31
N GLY A 39 2.70 29.65 -16.39
CA GLY A 39 3.54 29.21 -15.30
C GLY A 39 4.82 28.59 -15.82
N THR A 40 5.92 28.78 -15.11
CA THR A 40 7.18 28.09 -15.41
C THR A 40 6.98 26.60 -15.24
N ASN A 41 7.53 25.79 -16.15
CA ASN A 41 7.55 24.34 -15.98
C ASN A 41 8.16 24.02 -14.61
N GLY A 42 7.54 23.07 -13.90
CA GLY A 42 8.15 22.51 -12.70
C GLY A 42 9.57 22.01 -13.00
N THR A 43 10.46 22.13 -12.05
CA THR A 43 11.77 21.47 -12.13
C THR A 43 11.55 19.96 -12.27
N ASP A 44 12.28 19.32 -13.17
CA ASP A 44 12.30 17.87 -13.28
C ASP A 44 12.57 17.29 -11.89
N GLY A 45 11.83 16.23 -11.55
CA GLY A 45 12.07 15.49 -10.31
C GLY A 45 13.54 15.04 -10.30
N GLN A 46 14.14 15.07 -9.12
CA GLN A 46 15.47 14.50 -8.94
C GLN A 46 15.42 13.04 -9.36
N ASP A 47 16.37 12.59 -10.18
CA ASP A 47 16.51 11.18 -10.53
C ASP A 47 16.52 10.38 -9.23
N GLY A 48 15.70 9.33 -9.17
CA GLY A 48 15.71 8.39 -8.04
C GLY A 48 17.16 7.91 -7.85
N GLN A 49 17.59 7.82 -6.60
CA GLN A 49 18.87 7.20 -6.27
C GLN A 49 18.87 5.81 -6.93
N ASP A 50 19.97 5.42 -7.60
CA ASP A 50 20.10 4.08 -8.19
C ASP A 50 19.73 3.07 -7.11
N GLY A 51 18.49 2.56 -7.14
CA GLY A 51 18.09 1.43 -6.34
C GLY A 51 19.03 0.28 -6.71
N ASN A 52 19.38 -0.59 -5.76
CA ASN A 52 20.23 -1.74 -6.04
C ASN A 52 19.60 -2.56 -7.18
N ALA A 53 20.07 -2.35 -8.40
CA ALA A 53 19.44 -2.80 -9.64
C ALA A 53 19.30 -4.34 -9.74
N ASN A 54 19.89 -5.06 -8.79
CA ASN A 54 19.92 -6.52 -8.76
C ASN A 54 19.07 -7.14 -7.63
N VAL A 55 18.55 -6.33 -6.70
CA VAL A 55 17.68 -6.85 -5.63
C VAL A 55 16.27 -7.01 -6.18
N ILE A 56 15.71 -8.19 -6.01
CA ILE A 56 14.38 -8.55 -6.49
C ILE A 56 13.45 -8.74 -5.32
N ALA A 57 12.35 -8.01 -5.29
CA ALA A 57 11.30 -8.16 -4.29
C ALA A 57 9.96 -8.51 -4.97
N SER A 58 9.24 -9.47 -4.40
CA SER A 58 7.88 -9.78 -4.87
C SER A 58 6.86 -8.78 -4.34
N ASP A 59 5.68 -8.75 -4.94
CA ASP A 59 4.47 -8.26 -4.27
C ASP A 59 4.11 -9.16 -3.07
N TRP A 60 3.14 -8.71 -2.25
CA TRP A 60 2.58 -9.54 -1.19
C TRP A 60 1.61 -10.57 -1.77
N PHE A 61 1.90 -11.85 -1.57
CA PHE A 61 1.09 -12.96 -2.07
C PHE A 61 0.49 -13.79 -0.94
N GLY A 62 -0.57 -14.55 -1.25
CA GLY A 62 -1.25 -15.46 -0.32
C GLY A 62 -0.77 -16.91 -0.46
N PRO A 63 -1.27 -17.82 0.41
CA PRO A 63 -0.96 -19.24 0.37
C PRO A 63 -1.83 -19.98 -0.65
N ASP A 64 -1.73 -19.63 -1.93
CA ASP A 64 -2.49 -20.27 -2.99
C ASP A 64 -1.94 -21.67 -3.29
N GLY A 65 -2.85 -22.61 -3.59
CA GLY A 65 -2.47 -23.99 -3.97
C GLY A 65 -1.83 -24.80 -2.84
N GLN A 66 -2.10 -24.44 -1.56
CA GLN A 66 -1.53 -25.18 -0.43
C GLN A 66 -1.89 -26.66 -0.44
N THR A 67 -0.94 -27.48 -0.04
CA THR A 67 -1.08 -28.92 0.11
C THR A 67 -0.89 -29.33 1.57
N PHE A 68 -1.60 -30.41 1.97
CA PHE A 68 -1.48 -30.96 3.32
C PHE A 68 -0.62 -32.22 3.28
N ILE A 69 0.46 -32.20 4.05
CA ILE A 69 1.38 -33.31 4.12
C ILE A 69 1.27 -33.95 5.50
N THR A 70 0.96 -35.22 5.52
CA THR A 70 0.98 -36.06 6.71
C THR A 70 1.92 -37.21 6.46
N ASN A 71 3.06 -37.21 7.11
CA ASN A 71 4.03 -38.31 7.04
C ASN A 71 4.31 -38.80 8.46
N GLY A 72 3.67 -39.89 8.82
CA GLY A 72 3.79 -40.46 10.15
C GLY A 72 3.36 -39.46 11.24
N TYR A 73 4.32 -38.98 12.02
CA TYR A 73 4.09 -38.05 13.11
C TYR A 73 4.15 -36.56 12.69
N THR A 74 4.62 -36.28 11.49
CA THR A 74 4.78 -34.91 11.02
C THR A 74 3.58 -34.50 10.17
N LYS A 75 2.98 -33.39 10.55
CA LYS A 75 1.85 -32.80 9.85
C LYS A 75 2.12 -31.32 9.59
N TYR A 76 2.01 -30.90 8.36
CA TYR A 76 2.19 -29.50 7.97
C TYR A 76 1.40 -29.17 6.70
N ALA A 77 1.08 -27.90 6.53
CA ALA A 77 0.65 -27.35 5.26
C ALA A 77 1.85 -26.73 4.54
N GLU A 78 1.86 -26.81 3.25
CA GLU A 78 2.92 -26.25 2.41
C GLU A 78 2.33 -25.71 1.12
N PHE A 79 2.89 -24.61 0.63
CA PHE A 79 2.64 -24.15 -0.73
C PHE A 79 3.95 -23.71 -1.39
N ASN A 80 3.96 -23.83 -2.70
CA ASN A 80 5.11 -23.53 -3.53
C ASN A 80 4.90 -22.20 -4.26
N VAL A 81 5.96 -21.41 -4.31
CA VAL A 81 6.01 -20.16 -5.08
C VAL A 81 7.04 -20.33 -6.18
N ASN A 82 6.60 -20.22 -7.44
CA ASN A 82 7.51 -20.22 -8.56
C ASN A 82 8.25 -18.88 -8.65
N VAL A 83 9.57 -18.92 -8.59
CA VAL A 83 10.46 -17.76 -8.56
C VAL A 83 11.58 -17.99 -9.58
N PRO A 84 11.36 -17.71 -10.86
CA PRO A 84 12.34 -17.98 -11.93
C PRO A 84 13.70 -17.30 -11.68
N GLU A 85 13.70 -16.18 -10.97
CA GLU A 85 14.90 -15.40 -10.63
C GLU A 85 15.74 -16.07 -9.53
N LEU A 86 15.21 -17.04 -8.82
CA LEU A 86 15.92 -17.81 -7.80
C LEU A 86 16.83 -18.84 -8.45
N THR A 87 17.99 -18.36 -8.89
CA THR A 87 19.02 -19.19 -9.51
C THR A 87 19.92 -19.84 -8.46
N ASN A 88 20.74 -20.81 -8.87
CA ASN A 88 21.74 -21.42 -7.99
C ASN A 88 22.74 -20.39 -7.44
N ASP A 89 23.10 -19.38 -8.21
CA ASP A 89 24.00 -18.31 -7.74
C ASP A 89 23.41 -17.52 -6.56
N VAL A 90 22.09 -17.31 -6.58
CA VAL A 90 21.38 -16.67 -5.46
C VAL A 90 21.28 -17.61 -4.25
N ILE A 91 21.00 -18.90 -4.51
CA ILE A 91 20.89 -19.92 -3.44
C ILE A 91 22.25 -20.15 -2.75
N ASP A 92 23.32 -20.26 -3.51
CA ASP A 92 24.64 -20.62 -2.99
C ASP A 92 25.42 -19.44 -2.42
N GLY A 93 25.15 -18.22 -2.88
CA GLY A 93 25.97 -17.07 -2.52
C GLY A 93 25.21 -15.78 -2.17
N GLY A 94 23.92 -15.73 -2.45
CA GLY A 94 23.08 -14.57 -2.16
C GLY A 94 22.41 -14.66 -0.80
N VAL A 95 21.42 -13.76 -0.58
CA VAL A 95 20.55 -13.77 0.58
C VAL A 95 19.10 -13.87 0.13
N ILE A 96 18.36 -14.77 0.74
CA ILE A 96 16.94 -14.99 0.49
C ILE A 96 16.19 -14.68 1.78
N LEU A 97 15.38 -13.63 1.74
CA LEU A 97 14.54 -13.21 2.86
C LEU A 97 13.08 -13.50 2.50
N VAL A 98 12.35 -14.08 3.43
CA VAL A 98 10.90 -14.28 3.28
C VAL A 98 10.21 -13.66 4.48
N TYR A 99 9.37 -12.67 4.21
CA TYR A 99 8.59 -11.97 5.22
C TYR A 99 7.15 -12.43 5.23
N ALA A 100 6.53 -12.35 6.40
CA ALA A 100 5.13 -12.73 6.59
C ALA A 100 4.36 -11.66 7.38
N LYS A 101 3.08 -11.48 7.03
CA LYS A 101 2.07 -10.69 7.75
C LYS A 101 0.90 -11.59 8.10
N PHE A 102 0.39 -11.48 9.32
CA PHE A 102 -0.73 -12.25 9.80
C PHE A 102 -1.80 -11.34 10.41
N THR A 103 -3.06 -11.61 10.09
CA THR A 103 -4.21 -10.84 10.61
C THR A 103 -5.20 -11.70 11.40
N ASN A 104 -4.92 -12.99 11.53
CA ASN A 104 -5.80 -13.97 12.17
C ASN A 104 -5.40 -14.31 13.63
N PHE A 105 -4.39 -13.64 14.16
CA PHE A 105 -4.00 -13.74 15.56
C PHE A 105 -4.60 -12.58 16.35
N VAL A 106 -4.82 -12.82 17.65
CA VAL A 106 -5.20 -11.73 18.56
C VAL A 106 -4.02 -10.77 18.74
N PRO A 107 -4.28 -9.44 18.89
CA PRO A 107 -3.21 -8.43 18.93
C PRO A 107 -2.16 -8.64 20.04
N GLU A 108 -2.54 -9.30 21.12
CA GLU A 108 -1.65 -9.63 22.24
C GLU A 108 -0.62 -10.71 21.88
N VAL A 109 -0.93 -11.55 20.90
CA VAL A 109 -0.06 -12.61 20.38
C VAL A 109 0.72 -12.16 19.18
N TRP A 110 0.04 -11.46 18.27
CA TRP A 110 0.62 -10.88 17.06
C TRP A 110 -0.02 -9.53 16.73
N PRO A 111 0.66 -8.41 16.98
CA PRO A 111 0.11 -7.09 16.71
C PRO A 111 -0.25 -6.90 15.24
N VAL A 112 -1.39 -6.26 14.99
CA VAL A 112 -1.87 -5.98 13.63
C VAL A 112 -0.86 -5.12 12.88
N GLY A 113 -0.56 -5.51 11.65
CA GLY A 113 0.39 -4.80 10.77
C GLY A 113 1.85 -5.20 10.96
N ASN A 114 2.18 -6.01 11.96
CA ASN A 114 3.54 -6.53 12.12
C ASN A 114 3.94 -7.40 10.94
N THR A 115 5.19 -7.23 10.57
CA THR A 115 5.88 -8.05 9.55
C THR A 115 7.03 -8.76 10.22
N ALA A 116 7.18 -10.05 9.98
CA ALA A 116 8.29 -10.82 10.50
C ALA A 116 9.04 -11.57 9.41
N LEU A 117 10.34 -11.70 9.63
CA LEU A 117 11.20 -12.56 8.83
C LEU A 117 10.99 -14.03 9.23
N LEU A 118 10.87 -14.92 8.25
CA LEU A 118 10.86 -16.36 8.46
C LEU A 118 12.31 -16.90 8.64
N PRO A 119 12.50 -17.94 9.43
CA PRO A 119 11.51 -18.70 10.18
C PRO A 119 11.00 -17.97 11.44
N ILE A 120 9.72 -18.16 11.76
CA ILE A 120 9.12 -17.60 12.98
C ILE A 120 8.24 -18.61 13.70
N THR A 121 8.21 -18.52 15.02
CA THR A 121 7.25 -19.21 15.88
C THR A 121 6.38 -18.19 16.61
N ILE A 122 5.06 -18.32 16.47
CA ILE A 122 4.07 -17.50 17.16
C ILE A 122 3.41 -18.39 18.20
N SER A 123 3.65 -18.09 19.48
CA SER A 123 3.13 -18.87 20.60
C SER A 123 1.82 -18.28 21.10
N GLY A 124 0.74 -19.04 21.04
CA GLY A 124 -0.59 -18.69 21.49
C GLY A 124 -1.06 -19.59 22.63
N GLY A 125 -0.54 -19.44 23.83
CA GLY A 125 -0.89 -20.26 24.98
C GLY A 125 -0.36 -21.69 24.88
N THR A 126 -1.23 -22.66 24.56
CA THR A 126 -0.84 -24.09 24.45
C THR A 126 -0.51 -24.52 23.00
N THR A 127 -0.48 -23.60 22.10
CA THR A 127 -0.31 -23.86 20.67
C THR A 127 0.77 -22.99 20.10
N ASP A 128 1.73 -23.62 19.41
CA ASP A 128 2.76 -22.93 18.65
C ASP A 128 2.44 -23.00 17.16
N HIS A 129 2.54 -21.86 16.50
CA HIS A 129 2.40 -21.71 15.06
C HIS A 129 3.78 -21.47 14.47
N VAL A 130 4.30 -22.45 13.76
CA VAL A 130 5.67 -22.44 13.22
C VAL A 130 5.60 -22.23 11.71
N PHE A 131 6.17 -21.14 11.24
CA PHE A 131 6.29 -20.80 9.83
C PHE A 131 7.75 -20.88 9.42
N THR A 132 8.02 -21.65 8.39
CA THR A 132 9.37 -21.86 7.85
C THR A 132 9.32 -21.79 6.33
N PHE A 133 10.49 -21.70 5.72
CA PHE A 133 10.63 -21.89 4.28
C PHE A 133 11.89 -22.66 3.96
N TYR A 134 11.94 -23.23 2.77
CA TYR A 134 13.14 -23.74 2.13
C TYR A 134 13.10 -23.43 0.65
N THR A 135 14.25 -23.49 0.01
CA THR A 135 14.41 -23.11 -1.38
C THR A 135 14.89 -24.29 -2.21
N GLU A 136 14.42 -24.32 -3.43
CA GLU A 136 14.93 -25.16 -4.53
C GLU A 136 15.14 -24.21 -5.72
N THR A 137 15.89 -24.62 -6.72
CA THR A 137 16.08 -23.82 -7.94
C THR A 137 14.71 -23.43 -8.50
N THR A 138 14.48 -22.12 -8.69
CA THR A 138 13.23 -21.52 -9.16
C THR A 138 12.02 -21.65 -8.23
N ASN A 139 12.19 -22.11 -6.99
CA ASN A 139 11.06 -22.33 -6.09
C ASN A 139 11.38 -21.94 -4.65
N ILE A 140 10.40 -21.30 -4.01
CA ILE A 140 10.37 -21.09 -2.57
C ILE A 140 9.18 -21.90 -2.03
N ASN A 141 9.45 -22.82 -1.10
CA ASN A 141 8.44 -23.62 -0.43
C ASN A 141 8.20 -23.06 0.95
N ILE A 142 7.00 -22.57 1.24
CA ILE A 142 6.62 -22.02 2.53
C ILE A 142 5.79 -23.06 3.27
N ARG A 143 6.21 -23.34 4.52
CA ARG A 143 5.64 -24.40 5.33
C ARG A 143 5.07 -23.84 6.62
N TYR A 144 3.90 -24.32 6.97
CA TYR A 144 3.25 -24.03 8.24
C TYR A 144 3.02 -25.33 9.01
N ARG A 145 3.42 -25.32 10.29
CA ARG A 145 3.15 -26.39 11.24
C ARG A 145 2.51 -25.79 12.49
N ARG A 146 1.51 -26.44 12.99
CA ARG A 146 0.90 -26.13 14.27
C ARG A 146 1.26 -27.21 15.27
N GLU A 147 1.83 -26.83 16.39
CA GLU A 147 2.15 -27.72 17.51
C GLU A 147 1.11 -27.50 18.62
N GLY A 148 0.56 -28.60 19.15
CA GLY A 148 -0.46 -28.56 20.20
C GLY A 148 -1.66 -29.47 19.91
N PRO A 149 -2.68 -29.45 20.77
CA PRO A 149 -3.76 -30.45 20.75
C PRO A 149 -4.76 -30.31 19.62
N ALA A 150 -4.80 -29.22 18.89
CA ALA A 150 -5.80 -28.99 17.85
C ALA A 150 -5.27 -29.34 16.43
N PRO A 151 -6.13 -29.87 15.55
CA PRO A 151 -5.69 -30.60 14.38
C PRO A 151 -5.62 -29.83 13.05
N THR A 152 -5.87 -28.52 13.01
CA THR A 152 -5.90 -27.81 11.72
C THR A 152 -4.54 -27.21 11.38
N TRP A 153 -4.05 -27.52 10.18
CA TRP A 153 -2.75 -27.10 9.66
C TRP A 153 -2.84 -26.20 8.43
N GLU A 154 -4.00 -25.61 8.21
CA GLU A 154 -4.22 -24.74 7.06
C GLU A 154 -3.60 -23.38 7.31
N PHE A 155 -2.92 -22.84 6.28
CA PHE A 155 -2.62 -21.42 6.28
C PHE A 155 -3.92 -20.64 6.29
N SER A 156 -3.95 -19.57 7.07
CA SER A 156 -5.04 -18.60 6.93
C SER A 156 -4.98 -17.98 5.53
N ASN A 157 -6.13 -17.86 4.88
CA ASN A 157 -6.25 -17.17 3.60
C ASN A 157 -5.95 -15.67 3.69
N THR A 158 -5.83 -15.12 4.91
CA THR A 158 -5.42 -13.74 5.17
C THR A 158 -3.91 -13.59 5.40
N ALA A 159 -3.17 -14.69 5.55
CA ALA A 159 -1.71 -14.63 5.62
C ALA A 159 -1.14 -14.07 4.33
N ARG A 160 -0.12 -13.24 4.43
CA ARG A 160 0.57 -12.67 3.28
C ARG A 160 2.07 -12.87 3.46
N PHE A 161 2.72 -13.17 2.34
CA PHE A 161 4.15 -13.41 2.26
C PHE A 161 4.78 -12.52 1.19
N ARG A 162 6.03 -12.17 1.38
CA ARG A 162 6.85 -11.44 0.41
C ARG A 162 8.27 -11.97 0.48
N TYR A 163 8.89 -12.22 -0.66
CA TYR A 163 10.31 -12.54 -0.69
C TYR A 163 11.15 -11.37 -1.18
N VAL A 164 12.41 -11.35 -0.76
CA VAL A 164 13.45 -10.47 -1.27
C VAL A 164 14.68 -11.31 -1.59
N LEU A 165 15.15 -11.23 -2.81
CA LEU A 165 16.35 -11.90 -3.30
C LEU A 165 17.47 -10.88 -3.44
N ILE A 166 18.58 -11.13 -2.77
CA ILE A 166 19.77 -10.25 -2.81
C ILE A 166 20.91 -11.08 -3.41
N PRO A 167 21.38 -10.78 -4.62
CA PRO A 167 22.48 -11.50 -5.24
C PRO A 167 23.77 -11.43 -4.43
N SER A 168 24.66 -12.38 -4.63
CA SER A 168 25.94 -12.47 -3.91
C SER A 168 26.83 -11.25 -4.06
N THR A 169 26.70 -10.50 -5.14
CA THR A 169 27.42 -9.24 -5.40
C THR A 169 27.00 -8.15 -4.42
N ASP A 170 25.74 -8.12 -4.04
CA ASP A 170 25.13 -7.08 -3.21
C ASP A 170 25.01 -7.53 -1.74
N ALA A 171 25.05 -8.84 -1.48
CA ALA A 171 24.98 -9.42 -0.14
C ALA A 171 26.22 -9.16 0.74
N LYS A 172 27.32 -8.69 0.16
CA LYS A 172 28.60 -8.49 0.86
C LYS A 172 28.68 -7.23 1.72
N ASN A 173 27.67 -6.38 1.69
CA ASN A 173 27.60 -5.19 2.51
C ASN A 173 27.11 -5.56 3.91
N SER A 174 27.88 -5.27 4.89
CA SER A 174 27.83 -5.25 6.37
C SER A 174 26.51 -5.41 7.14
N LEU A 175 25.43 -5.86 6.56
CA LEU A 175 24.15 -6.06 7.22
C LEU A 175 24.05 -7.49 7.83
N ASP A 176 23.56 -7.59 9.05
CA ASP A 176 23.19 -8.87 9.65
C ASP A 176 21.79 -9.30 9.18
N TYR A 177 21.72 -9.92 8.01
CA TYR A 177 20.47 -10.37 7.41
C TYR A 177 19.68 -11.38 8.27
N SER A 178 20.29 -11.98 9.29
CA SER A 178 19.60 -12.90 10.21
C SER A 178 18.66 -12.19 11.18
N LYS A 179 18.79 -10.87 11.32
CA LYS A 179 18.03 -10.05 12.28
C LYS A 179 17.39 -8.82 11.65
N ILE A 180 17.59 -8.64 10.35
CA ILE A 180 17.12 -7.44 9.64
C ILE A 180 15.60 -7.37 9.63
N THR A 181 15.07 -6.23 10.04
CA THR A 181 13.63 -5.98 9.96
C THR A 181 13.18 -5.73 8.51
N TYR A 182 11.89 -5.84 8.29
CA TYR A 182 11.32 -5.54 6.97
C TYR A 182 11.55 -4.08 6.57
N GLU A 183 11.36 -3.13 7.50
CA GLU A 183 11.59 -1.71 7.27
C GLU A 183 13.06 -1.40 6.94
N GLU A 184 13.99 -2.06 7.60
CA GLU A 184 15.43 -1.89 7.32
C GLU A 184 15.77 -2.37 5.91
N VAL A 185 15.22 -3.50 5.47
CA VAL A 185 15.42 -4.01 4.10
C VAL A 185 14.80 -3.07 3.07
N VAL A 186 13.57 -2.64 3.28
CA VAL A 186 12.86 -1.71 2.39
C VAL A 186 13.64 -0.41 2.24
N ASN A 187 14.07 0.18 3.36
CA ASN A 187 14.82 1.44 3.35
C ASN A 187 16.23 1.30 2.75
N HIS A 188 16.90 0.16 3.02
CA HIS A 188 18.27 -0.04 2.55
C HIS A 188 18.34 -0.27 1.04
N PHE A 189 17.37 -0.97 0.49
CA PHE A 189 17.31 -1.33 -0.92
C PHE A 189 16.31 -0.48 -1.72
N ASP A 190 15.72 0.54 -1.11
CA ASP A 190 14.71 1.42 -1.72
C ASP A 190 13.58 0.64 -2.42
N LEU A 191 13.05 -0.37 -1.73
CA LEU A 191 11.99 -1.22 -2.26
C LEU A 191 10.63 -0.55 -2.12
N GLU A 192 9.76 -0.72 -3.11
CA GLU A 192 8.35 -0.30 -3.00
C GLU A 192 7.63 -1.10 -1.90
N LEU A 193 6.78 -0.42 -1.10
CA LEU A 193 6.02 -0.98 0.03
C LEU A 193 4.75 -1.71 -0.38
#